data_280b6aeded20c474d63296d4d98f6f39
#
_entry.id   280b6aeded20c474d63296d4d98f6f39
#
_cell.length_a   1.000
_cell.length_b   1.000
_cell.length_c   1.000
_cell.angle_alpha   90.00
_cell.angle_beta   90.00
_cell.angle_gamma   90.00
#
_symmetry.space_group_name_H-M   'P 1'
#
loop_
_entity.id
_entity.type
_entity.pdbx_description
1 polymer ?
#
loop_
_entity_poly.entity_id
_entity_poly.type
_entity_poly.pdbx_seq_one_letter_code
_entity_poly.pdbx_strand_id
1 'polypeptide(L)'
;THFPCRESQKSHFCQSSASTDSHMQRPVLRHTSSLFAPILTGCVYFVVASLALIMSRFEGGLAFLWGSNAFLMAQLLTSRTRAWPQAIIACGIASGLATSLFGMGPLAAMPMAAINILEALIVAMVCRRFVPDRQLTGSTRTLAVFIIALCGVANVVAATLAAMVVANLTSVSFGASWLQWYTGHVLGGLTFTPILILFLQGELGKWFRDSGPRVQLEAVALLALFAAVTVHVFCFSHSPLLFVPLLPLVLISFRLGQMGAAAAIIILAGIGGAATISGFGPLTMLPGSTGVRTQFFQFYVALSFLLCMPVAAALNGRRRLFGML
;
A
#
# COMPACT_ATOMS: atom_id res chain seq x y z
N THR A 1 36.82 70.83 15.83
CA THR A 1 37.57 70.95 17.07
C THR A 1 37.59 69.66 17.83
N HIS A 2 38.78 69.14 17.76
CA HIS A 2 39.56 68.41 18.77
C HIS A 2 38.98 67.22 19.54
N PHE A 3 39.58 66.12 19.27
CA PHE A 3 40.05 64.95 20.03
C PHE A 3 40.21 65.19 21.58
N PRO A 4 40.37 64.11 22.44
CA PRO A 4 41.24 62.97 22.14
C PRO A 4 40.78 61.56 22.67
N CYS A 5 41.53 60.55 22.20
CA CYS A 5 41.73 59.21 22.75
C CYS A 5 41.92 59.13 24.27
N ARG A 6 41.47 57.97 24.82
CA ARG A 6 42.28 57.31 25.89
C ARG A 6 42.11 55.78 25.80
N GLU A 7 43.26 55.17 25.65
CA GLU A 7 43.56 53.74 25.78
C GLU A 7 43.41 53.23 27.21
N SER A 8 43.40 51.91 27.28
CA SER A 8 43.90 51.04 28.34
C SER A 8 42.87 50.49 29.33
N GLN A 9 42.52 49.23 29.24
CA GLN A 9 43.20 48.24 30.09
C GLN A 9 42.75 46.80 29.74
N LYS A 10 43.77 45.97 29.49
CA LYS A 10 43.68 44.51 29.48
C LYS A 10 43.38 43.99 30.86
N SER A 11 42.48 43.07 30.98
CA SER A 11 42.63 42.01 31.98
C SER A 11 41.89 40.74 31.55
N HIS A 12 42.64 39.69 31.53
CA HIS A 12 42.30 38.29 31.38
C HIS A 12 41.06 37.88 32.23
N PHE A 13 40.12 37.23 31.57
CA PHE A 13 39.40 36.14 32.23
C PHE A 13 39.12 35.06 31.17
N CYS A 14 40.00 34.09 31.14
CA CYS A 14 39.80 32.81 30.48
C CYS A 14 38.91 31.99 31.41
N GLN A 15 37.64 31.82 31.08
CA GLN A 15 36.80 30.75 31.67
C GLN A 15 36.07 30.01 30.57
N SER A 16 36.60 28.87 30.36
CA SER A 16 36.01 27.62 29.95
C SER A 16 34.48 27.59 30.13
N SER A 17 33.75 27.76 29.04
CA SER A 17 32.39 27.21 28.95
C SER A 17 32.47 26.00 28.02
N ALA A 18 32.59 24.84 28.63
CA ALA A 18 32.35 23.58 28.00
C ALA A 18 30.93 23.60 27.40
N SER A 19 30.84 23.73 26.10
CA SER A 19 29.66 23.46 25.34
C SER A 19 29.35 21.96 25.49
N THR A 20 28.42 21.65 26.36
CA THR A 20 27.75 20.36 26.39
C THR A 20 26.93 20.24 25.10
N ASP A 21 27.60 19.85 24.04
CA ASP A 21 26.96 19.25 22.88
C ASP A 21 26.29 17.97 23.35
N SER A 22 25.06 18.11 23.82
CA SER A 22 24.15 16.98 23.91
C SER A 22 23.81 16.51 22.49
N HIS A 23 24.76 15.75 21.90
CA HIS A 23 24.45 14.84 20.84
C HIS A 23 23.28 13.99 21.33
N MET A 24 22.09 14.39 20.94
CA MET A 24 20.90 13.57 21.01
C MET A 24 21.20 12.36 20.10
N GLN A 25 21.84 11.36 20.68
CA GLN A 25 22.05 10.06 20.06
C GLN A 25 20.66 9.53 19.73
N ARG A 26 20.27 9.71 18.47
CA ARG A 26 19.18 8.92 17.88
C ARG A 26 19.50 7.47 18.24
N PRO A 27 18.57 6.73 18.85
CA PRO A 27 18.82 5.34 19.13
C PRO A 27 19.14 4.68 17.78
N VAL A 28 20.41 4.32 17.63
CA VAL A 28 20.87 3.41 16.59
C VAL A 28 20.13 2.12 16.92
N LEU A 29 19.00 1.90 16.25
CA LEU A 29 18.37 0.59 16.22
C LEU A 29 19.49 -0.38 15.87
N ARG A 30 19.95 -1.10 16.87
CA ARG A 30 20.96 -2.15 16.76
C ARG A 30 20.64 -2.94 15.51
N HIS A 31 21.60 -2.99 14.61
CA HIS A 31 21.66 -3.95 13.52
C HIS A 31 21.62 -5.35 14.16
N THR A 32 20.45 -5.80 14.47
CA THR A 32 20.22 -7.22 14.40
C THR A 32 20.27 -7.51 12.90
N SER A 33 21.43 -7.93 12.44
CA SER A 33 21.68 -8.56 11.14
C SER A 33 20.92 -9.88 11.14
N SER A 34 19.64 -9.78 11.20
CA SER A 34 18.83 -10.90 11.45
C SER A 34 18.19 -11.25 10.12
N LEU A 35 18.44 -12.44 9.71
CA LEU A 35 17.64 -13.16 8.71
C LEU A 35 16.14 -13.11 9.06
N PHE A 36 15.79 -12.68 10.26
CA PHE A 36 14.43 -12.54 10.75
C PHE A 36 13.58 -11.60 9.89
N ALA A 37 14.08 -10.43 9.53
CA ALA A 37 13.31 -9.47 8.73
C ALA A 37 12.97 -10.01 7.32
N PRO A 38 13.92 -10.54 6.52
CA PRO A 38 13.59 -11.14 5.24
C PRO A 38 12.73 -12.41 5.35
N ILE A 39 12.94 -13.24 6.37
CA ILE A 39 12.10 -14.41 6.62
C ILE A 39 10.65 -13.97 6.91
N LEU A 40 10.46 -13.01 7.80
CA LEU A 40 9.13 -12.46 8.10
C LEU A 40 8.48 -11.88 6.84
N THR A 41 9.24 -11.16 6.02
CA THR A 41 8.78 -10.62 4.73
C THR A 41 8.29 -11.74 3.82
N GLY A 42 9.06 -12.81 3.67
CA GLY A 42 8.69 -13.98 2.86
C GLY A 42 7.46 -14.70 3.41
N CYS A 43 7.37 -14.89 4.73
CA CYS A 43 6.22 -15.51 5.38
C CYS A 43 4.93 -14.71 5.17
N VAL A 44 4.96 -13.39 5.35
CA VAL A 44 3.80 -12.52 5.10
C VAL A 44 3.38 -12.59 3.63
N TYR A 45 4.35 -12.48 2.72
CA TYR A 45 4.08 -12.61 1.28
C TYR A 45 3.44 -13.97 0.95
N PHE A 46 3.99 -15.06 1.48
CA PHE A 46 3.47 -16.42 1.27
C PHE A 46 2.02 -16.56 1.74
N VAL A 47 1.72 -16.10 2.95
CA VAL A 47 0.35 -16.16 3.51
C VAL A 47 -0.62 -15.37 2.64
N VAL A 48 -0.27 -14.12 2.27
CA VAL A 48 -1.13 -13.28 1.45
C VAL A 48 -1.34 -13.86 0.06
N ALA A 49 -0.27 -14.38 -0.59
CA ALA A 49 -0.34 -15.02 -1.90
C ALA A 49 -1.17 -16.30 -1.85
N SER A 50 -0.97 -17.15 -0.83
CA SER A 50 -1.71 -18.39 -0.65
C SER A 50 -3.20 -18.14 -0.43
N LEU A 51 -3.55 -17.17 0.43
CA LEU A 51 -4.94 -16.78 0.65
C LEU A 51 -5.57 -16.24 -0.65
N ALA A 52 -4.86 -15.42 -1.41
CA ALA A 52 -5.33 -14.91 -2.68
C ALA A 52 -5.65 -16.06 -3.66
N LEU A 53 -4.76 -17.05 -3.78
CA LEU A 53 -4.95 -18.21 -4.65
C LEU A 53 -6.07 -19.13 -4.20
N ILE A 54 -6.19 -19.39 -2.88
CA ILE A 54 -7.22 -20.28 -2.33
C ILE A 54 -8.62 -19.66 -2.44
N MET A 55 -8.73 -18.35 -2.13
CA MET A 55 -10.04 -17.70 -2.01
C MET A 55 -10.54 -17.10 -3.32
N SER A 56 -9.68 -16.81 -4.28
CA SER A 56 -10.05 -15.97 -5.42
C SER A 56 -9.39 -16.37 -6.75
N ARG A 57 -9.21 -17.66 -7.02
CA ARG A 57 -8.59 -18.07 -8.30
C ARG A 57 -9.59 -18.21 -9.44
N PHE A 58 -9.15 -17.85 -10.63
CA PHE A 58 -9.81 -18.17 -11.90
C PHE A 58 -9.57 -19.64 -12.33
N GLU A 59 -10.38 -20.12 -13.28
CA GLU A 59 -10.00 -21.27 -14.09
C GLU A 59 -8.63 -20.98 -14.72
N GLY A 60 -7.69 -21.91 -14.56
CA GLY A 60 -6.29 -21.70 -14.97
C GLY A 60 -5.34 -21.32 -13.84
N GLY A 61 -5.81 -21.11 -12.60
CA GLY A 61 -4.97 -20.98 -11.40
C GLY A 61 -4.45 -19.58 -11.08
N LEU A 62 -4.93 -18.54 -11.78
CA LEU A 62 -4.65 -17.14 -11.45
C LEU A 62 -5.60 -16.62 -10.39
N ALA A 63 -5.12 -15.77 -9.48
CA ALA A 63 -5.95 -15.14 -8.46
C ALA A 63 -6.66 -13.88 -9.00
N PHE A 64 -7.91 -13.66 -8.58
CA PHE A 64 -8.64 -12.43 -8.86
C PHE A 64 -8.04 -11.21 -8.16
N LEU A 65 -7.52 -11.39 -6.95
CA LEU A 65 -6.91 -10.36 -6.12
C LEU A 65 -5.45 -10.72 -5.84
N TRP A 66 -4.52 -9.88 -6.29
CA TRP A 66 -3.12 -10.10 -6.04
C TRP A 66 -2.51 -9.00 -5.16
N GLY A 67 -2.78 -9.10 -3.85
CA GLY A 67 -2.26 -8.13 -2.86
C GLY A 67 -0.82 -8.38 -2.41
N SER A 68 -0.24 -9.55 -2.68
CA SER A 68 1.11 -9.91 -2.26
C SER A 68 2.19 -9.05 -2.91
N ASN A 69 2.07 -8.69 -4.20
CA ASN A 69 2.99 -7.78 -4.85
C ASN A 69 2.95 -6.37 -4.27
N ALA A 70 1.79 -5.91 -3.78
CA ALA A 70 1.69 -4.64 -3.08
C ALA A 70 2.60 -4.60 -1.84
N PHE A 71 2.73 -5.72 -1.13
CA PHE A 71 3.63 -5.84 0.01
C PHE A 71 5.11 -5.73 -0.43
N LEU A 72 5.52 -6.44 -1.47
CA LEU A 72 6.88 -6.34 -2.00
C LEU A 72 7.17 -4.92 -2.52
N MET A 73 6.25 -4.32 -3.28
CA MET A 73 6.38 -2.92 -3.76
C MET A 73 6.55 -1.95 -2.60
N ALA A 74 5.71 -2.04 -1.56
CA ALA A 74 5.81 -1.18 -0.38
C ALA A 74 7.14 -1.35 0.34
N GLN A 75 7.61 -2.60 0.49
CA GLN A 75 8.90 -2.91 1.09
C GLN A 75 10.07 -2.32 0.28
N LEU A 76 10.07 -2.47 -1.05
CA LEU A 76 11.10 -1.91 -1.91
C LEU A 76 11.10 -0.38 -1.89
N LEU A 77 9.93 0.25 -1.88
CA LEU A 77 9.78 1.71 -1.87
C LEU A 77 10.20 2.35 -0.55
N THR A 78 10.00 1.67 0.57
CA THR A 78 10.34 2.19 1.91
C THR A 78 11.75 1.84 2.37
N SER A 79 12.32 0.72 1.93
CA SER A 79 13.65 0.25 2.34
C SER A 79 14.80 0.85 1.50
N ARG A 80 16.05 0.74 2.00
CA ARG A 80 17.25 1.08 1.23
C ARG A 80 17.51 0.04 0.15
N THR A 81 18.08 0.43 -1.01
CA THR A 81 18.39 -0.50 -2.12
C THR A 81 19.29 -1.67 -1.72
N ARG A 82 20.16 -1.49 -0.74
CA ARG A 82 20.99 -2.57 -0.20
C ARG A 82 20.20 -3.71 0.45
N ALA A 83 18.98 -3.45 0.91
CA ALA A 83 18.10 -4.46 1.51
C ALA A 83 17.18 -5.15 0.47
N TRP A 84 17.16 -4.67 -0.77
CA TRP A 84 16.31 -5.22 -1.82
C TRP A 84 16.56 -6.69 -2.13
N PRO A 85 17.84 -7.15 -2.30
CA PRO A 85 18.09 -8.54 -2.65
C PRO A 85 17.47 -9.53 -1.66
N GLN A 86 17.53 -9.24 -0.38
CA GLN A 86 16.96 -10.10 0.67
C GLN A 86 15.44 -10.19 0.57
N ALA A 87 14.74 -9.05 0.38
CA ALA A 87 13.30 -9.01 0.21
C ALA A 87 12.87 -9.71 -1.09
N ILE A 88 13.59 -9.49 -2.18
CA ILE A 88 13.34 -10.10 -3.50
C ILE A 88 13.46 -11.63 -3.43
N ILE A 89 14.55 -12.13 -2.83
CA ILE A 89 14.77 -13.57 -2.70
C ILE A 89 13.67 -14.19 -1.83
N ALA A 90 13.37 -13.59 -0.66
CA ALA A 90 12.36 -14.10 0.24
C ALA A 90 10.95 -14.13 -0.40
N CYS A 91 10.56 -13.04 -1.07
CA CYS A 91 9.27 -12.98 -1.78
C CYS A 91 9.24 -13.87 -3.02
N GLY A 92 10.36 -14.02 -3.72
CA GLY A 92 10.48 -14.92 -4.88
C GLY A 92 10.26 -16.38 -4.48
N ILE A 93 10.92 -16.85 -3.43
CA ILE A 93 10.70 -18.19 -2.87
C ILE A 93 9.24 -18.35 -2.43
N ALA A 94 8.71 -17.37 -1.71
CA ALA A 94 7.32 -17.36 -1.23
C ALA A 94 6.30 -17.43 -2.38
N SER A 95 6.52 -16.63 -3.44
CA SER A 95 5.69 -16.62 -4.65
C SER A 95 5.73 -17.97 -5.38
N GLY A 96 6.93 -18.53 -5.55
CA GLY A 96 7.11 -19.83 -6.18
C GLY A 96 6.43 -20.97 -5.39
N LEU A 97 6.57 -20.98 -4.08
CA LEU A 97 5.91 -21.95 -3.21
C LEU A 97 4.38 -21.81 -3.26
N ALA A 98 3.84 -20.58 -3.15
CA ALA A 98 2.40 -20.35 -3.23
C ALA A 98 1.83 -20.80 -4.58
N THR A 99 2.51 -20.46 -5.69
CA THR A 99 2.10 -20.88 -7.04
C THR A 99 2.17 -22.40 -7.23
N SER A 100 3.19 -23.04 -6.68
CA SER A 100 3.35 -24.52 -6.77
C SER A 100 2.25 -25.26 -6.00
N LEU A 101 1.91 -24.78 -4.80
CA LEU A 101 1.03 -25.48 -3.88
C LEU A 101 -0.45 -25.19 -4.14
N PHE A 102 -0.78 -23.94 -4.47
CA PHE A 102 -2.16 -23.47 -4.52
C PHE A 102 -2.57 -22.88 -5.88
N GLY A 103 -1.61 -22.63 -6.79
CA GLY A 103 -1.84 -22.02 -8.10
C GLY A 103 -1.73 -22.99 -9.26
N MET A 104 -0.93 -22.62 -10.25
CA MET A 104 -0.76 -23.34 -11.52
C MET A 104 0.19 -24.54 -11.44
N GLY A 105 0.75 -24.83 -10.26
CA GLY A 105 1.67 -25.94 -10.06
C GLY A 105 3.15 -25.59 -10.28
N PRO A 106 4.06 -26.59 -10.11
CA PRO A 106 5.50 -26.36 -10.05
C PRO A 106 6.12 -25.87 -11.36
N LEU A 107 5.56 -26.21 -12.53
CA LEU A 107 6.06 -25.74 -13.84
C LEU A 107 5.89 -24.22 -14.01
N ALA A 108 4.82 -23.65 -13.46
CA ALA A 108 4.56 -22.22 -13.52
C ALA A 108 5.28 -21.44 -12.39
N ALA A 109 5.77 -22.11 -11.35
CA ALA A 109 6.26 -21.48 -10.13
C ALA A 109 7.40 -20.48 -10.37
N MET A 110 8.44 -20.90 -11.09
CA MET A 110 9.61 -20.05 -11.35
C MET A 110 9.27 -18.88 -12.27
N PRO A 111 8.65 -19.07 -13.46
CA PRO A 111 8.31 -17.95 -14.32
C PRO A 111 7.33 -16.97 -13.66
N MET A 112 6.31 -17.44 -12.92
CA MET A 112 5.38 -16.56 -12.23
C MET A 112 6.05 -15.77 -11.10
N ALA A 113 6.93 -16.40 -10.32
CA ALA A 113 7.70 -15.70 -9.29
C ALA A 113 8.61 -14.62 -9.90
N ALA A 114 9.28 -14.92 -11.01
CA ALA A 114 10.12 -13.96 -11.71
C ALA A 114 9.31 -12.76 -12.24
N ILE A 115 8.13 -13.01 -12.80
CA ILE A 115 7.23 -11.95 -13.29
C ILE A 115 6.72 -11.07 -12.16
N ASN A 116 6.33 -11.66 -11.01
CA ASN A 116 5.92 -10.91 -9.81
C ASN A 116 7.04 -10.00 -9.30
N ILE A 117 8.27 -10.51 -9.26
CA ILE A 117 9.44 -9.72 -8.85
C ILE A 117 9.71 -8.59 -9.85
N LEU A 118 9.68 -8.90 -11.16
CA LEU A 118 9.90 -7.91 -12.21
C LEU A 118 8.91 -6.76 -12.13
N GLU A 119 7.63 -7.05 -11.95
CA GLU A 119 6.57 -6.06 -11.76
C GLU A 119 6.90 -5.11 -10.59
N ALA A 120 7.18 -5.67 -9.41
CA ALA A 120 7.50 -4.88 -8.22
C ALA A 120 8.78 -4.05 -8.41
N LEU A 121 9.80 -4.59 -9.08
CA LEU A 121 11.03 -3.88 -9.40
C LEU A 121 10.80 -2.71 -10.36
N ILE A 122 10.02 -2.89 -11.42
CA ILE A 122 9.71 -1.82 -12.38
C ILE A 122 9.04 -0.66 -11.64
N VAL A 123 8.00 -0.94 -10.85
CA VAL A 123 7.32 0.09 -10.04
C VAL A 123 8.29 0.79 -9.11
N ALA A 124 9.10 0.03 -8.37
CA ALA A 124 10.04 0.61 -7.41
C ALA A 124 11.12 1.47 -8.09
N MET A 125 11.66 1.04 -9.22
CA MET A 125 12.68 1.78 -9.97
C MET A 125 12.11 3.07 -10.58
N VAL A 126 10.94 3.01 -11.22
CA VAL A 126 10.28 4.17 -11.81
C VAL A 126 9.94 5.19 -10.73
N CYS A 127 9.29 4.74 -9.64
CA CYS A 127 8.96 5.64 -8.53
C CYS A 127 10.20 6.31 -7.94
N ARG A 128 11.29 5.58 -7.72
CA ARG A 128 12.52 6.15 -7.19
C ARG A 128 13.22 7.12 -8.14
N ARG A 129 13.06 6.93 -9.45
CA ARG A 129 13.64 7.84 -10.46
C ARG A 129 12.94 9.19 -10.47
N PHE A 130 11.63 9.21 -10.26
CA PHE A 130 10.79 10.40 -10.39
C PHE A 130 10.28 10.98 -9.06
N VAL A 131 10.44 10.24 -7.95
CA VAL A 131 10.04 10.63 -6.59
C VAL A 131 11.22 10.44 -5.63
N PRO A 132 12.16 11.41 -5.57
CA PRO A 132 13.39 11.27 -4.78
C PRO A 132 13.11 11.19 -3.27
N ASP A 133 12.09 11.87 -2.77
CA ASP A 133 11.83 12.03 -1.32
C ASP A 133 11.15 10.83 -0.65
N ARG A 134 10.94 9.72 -1.34
CA ARG A 134 10.29 8.49 -0.84
C ARG A 134 8.92 8.69 -0.17
N GLN A 135 8.28 9.83 -0.35
CA GLN A 135 6.97 10.14 0.19
C GLN A 135 5.89 9.95 -0.89
N LEU A 136 5.61 8.69 -1.25
CA LEU A 136 4.58 8.35 -2.25
C LEU A 136 3.20 8.87 -1.89
N THR A 137 2.92 9.01 -0.60
CA THR A 137 1.63 9.51 -0.10
C THR A 137 1.64 11.01 0.18
N GLY A 138 2.78 11.69 -0.04
CA GLY A 138 2.96 13.10 0.34
C GLY A 138 2.34 14.11 -0.63
N SER A 139 2.13 13.76 -1.91
CA SER A 139 1.57 14.66 -2.90
C SER A 139 0.81 13.93 -4.01
N THR A 140 -0.11 14.64 -4.67
CA THR A 140 -0.86 14.12 -5.84
C THR A 140 0.07 13.75 -7.01
N ARG A 141 1.18 14.49 -7.19
CA ARG A 141 2.19 14.19 -8.22
C ARG A 141 2.85 12.83 -7.97
N THR A 142 3.24 12.54 -6.73
CA THR A 142 3.88 11.28 -6.40
C THR A 142 2.94 10.08 -6.55
N LEU A 143 1.67 10.28 -6.22
CA LEU A 143 0.63 9.29 -6.45
C LEU A 143 0.42 9.05 -7.95
N ALA A 144 0.40 10.11 -8.78
CA ALA A 144 0.27 9.99 -10.23
C ALA A 144 1.44 9.20 -10.85
N VAL A 145 2.69 9.46 -10.41
CA VAL A 145 3.87 8.69 -10.85
C VAL A 145 3.70 7.21 -10.49
N PHE A 146 3.23 6.90 -9.29
CA PHE A 146 2.98 5.53 -8.88
C PHE A 146 1.91 4.84 -9.75
N ILE A 147 0.79 5.53 -10.03
CA ILE A 147 -0.28 5.00 -10.88
C ILE A 147 0.25 4.73 -12.29
N ILE A 148 1.00 5.66 -12.89
CA ILE A 148 1.58 5.48 -14.23
C ILE A 148 2.60 4.31 -14.23
N ALA A 149 3.46 4.23 -13.21
CA ALA A 149 4.42 3.15 -13.09
C ALA A 149 3.76 1.78 -12.99
N LEU A 150 2.71 1.68 -12.16
CA LEU A 150 1.99 0.44 -11.91
C LEU A 150 1.11 0.04 -13.11
N CYS A 151 0.21 0.93 -13.53
CA CYS A 151 -0.79 0.62 -14.55
C CYS A 151 -0.21 0.68 -15.98
N GLY A 152 0.60 1.71 -16.26
CA GLY A 152 1.07 1.99 -17.63
C GLY A 152 2.30 1.19 -18.05
N VAL A 153 3.16 0.82 -17.12
CA VAL A 153 4.44 0.17 -17.45
C VAL A 153 4.53 -1.22 -16.85
N ALA A 154 4.53 -1.34 -15.52
CA ALA A 154 4.86 -2.60 -14.86
C ALA A 154 3.84 -3.69 -15.17
N ASN A 155 2.55 -3.41 -15.03
CA ASN A 155 1.51 -4.41 -15.26
C ASN A 155 1.27 -4.71 -16.73
N VAL A 156 1.52 -3.79 -17.65
CA VAL A 156 1.47 -4.11 -19.10
C VAL A 156 2.53 -5.16 -19.44
N VAL A 157 3.77 -4.97 -18.97
CA VAL A 157 4.86 -5.92 -19.17
C VAL A 157 4.59 -7.24 -18.46
N ALA A 158 4.22 -7.20 -17.17
CA ALA A 158 3.98 -8.39 -16.38
C ALA A 158 2.80 -9.21 -16.89
N ALA A 159 1.67 -8.58 -17.24
CA ALA A 159 0.51 -9.26 -17.80
C ALA A 159 0.82 -9.93 -19.15
N THR A 160 1.64 -9.29 -19.99
CA THR A 160 2.05 -9.88 -21.28
C THR A 160 2.89 -11.13 -21.05
N LEU A 161 3.89 -11.08 -20.17
CA LEU A 161 4.73 -12.24 -19.86
C LEU A 161 3.93 -13.36 -19.16
N ALA A 162 3.06 -13.00 -18.21
CA ALA A 162 2.22 -13.97 -17.51
C ALA A 162 1.22 -14.65 -18.46
N ALA A 163 0.57 -13.88 -19.34
CA ALA A 163 -0.35 -14.44 -20.33
C ALA A 163 0.35 -15.40 -21.30
N MET A 164 1.61 -15.11 -21.68
CA MET A 164 2.43 -16.06 -22.47
C MET A 164 2.65 -17.38 -21.71
N VAL A 165 2.99 -17.30 -20.42
CA VAL A 165 3.20 -18.51 -19.60
C VAL A 165 1.91 -19.30 -19.49
N VAL A 166 0.78 -18.62 -19.16
CA VAL A 166 -0.52 -19.29 -18.99
C VAL A 166 -0.99 -19.94 -20.28
N ALA A 167 -0.90 -19.24 -21.43
CA ALA A 167 -1.32 -19.77 -22.72
C ALA A 167 -0.49 -20.99 -23.18
N ASN A 168 0.78 -21.11 -22.72
CA ASN A 168 1.62 -22.26 -23.00
C ASN A 168 1.37 -23.46 -22.08
N LEU A 169 0.88 -23.21 -20.85
CA LEU A 169 0.70 -24.25 -19.83
C LEU A 169 -0.76 -24.69 -19.67
N THR A 170 -1.72 -23.92 -20.17
CA THR A 170 -3.16 -24.16 -20.01
C THR A 170 -3.90 -23.93 -21.32
N SER A 171 -5.19 -24.26 -21.35
CA SER A 171 -6.10 -23.98 -22.47
C SER A 171 -6.71 -22.57 -22.44
N VAL A 172 -6.36 -21.74 -21.44
CA VAL A 172 -6.89 -20.37 -21.31
C VAL A 172 -6.26 -19.47 -22.36
N SER A 173 -7.08 -18.69 -23.07
CA SER A 173 -6.61 -17.80 -24.13
C SER A 173 -5.69 -16.70 -23.58
N PHE A 174 -4.73 -16.25 -24.40
CA PHE A 174 -3.82 -15.16 -24.06
C PHE A 174 -4.56 -13.90 -23.59
N GLY A 175 -5.59 -13.47 -24.34
CA GLY A 175 -6.34 -12.24 -24.02
C GLY A 175 -7.07 -12.31 -22.67
N ALA A 176 -7.69 -13.46 -22.36
CA ALA A 176 -8.36 -13.67 -21.08
C ALA A 176 -7.34 -13.66 -19.93
N SER A 177 -6.23 -14.37 -20.08
CA SER A 177 -5.15 -14.42 -19.08
C SER A 177 -4.51 -13.06 -18.85
N TRP A 178 -4.30 -12.30 -19.95
CA TRP A 178 -3.75 -10.95 -19.90
C TRP A 178 -4.65 -10.00 -19.08
N LEU A 179 -5.95 -10.00 -19.39
CA LEU A 179 -6.92 -9.14 -18.71
C LEU A 179 -7.06 -9.52 -17.23
N GLN A 180 -7.10 -10.81 -16.93
CA GLN A 180 -7.20 -11.32 -15.55
C GLN A 180 -5.98 -10.91 -14.72
N TRP A 181 -4.77 -11.13 -15.25
CA TRP A 181 -3.53 -10.71 -14.59
C TRP A 181 -3.51 -9.20 -14.37
N TYR A 182 -3.68 -8.44 -15.46
CA TYR A 182 -3.63 -6.99 -15.43
C TYR A 182 -4.58 -6.40 -14.39
N THR A 183 -5.85 -6.81 -14.42
CA THR A 183 -6.85 -6.28 -13.49
C THR A 183 -6.57 -6.67 -12.04
N GLY A 184 -6.27 -7.93 -11.77
CA GLY A 184 -5.97 -8.42 -10.42
C GLY A 184 -4.77 -7.71 -9.77
N HIS A 185 -3.69 -7.53 -10.52
CA HIS A 185 -2.46 -6.92 -10.06
C HIS A 185 -2.55 -5.39 -9.95
N VAL A 186 -3.17 -4.72 -10.95
CA VAL A 186 -3.40 -3.27 -10.89
C VAL A 186 -4.29 -2.92 -9.71
N LEU A 187 -5.42 -3.59 -9.54
CA LEU A 187 -6.35 -3.28 -8.47
C LEU A 187 -5.76 -3.59 -7.08
N GLY A 188 -5.06 -4.71 -6.96
CA GLY A 188 -4.32 -5.07 -5.74
C GLY A 188 -3.22 -4.06 -5.42
N GLY A 189 -2.40 -3.72 -6.40
CA GLY A 189 -1.30 -2.75 -6.25
C GLY A 189 -1.78 -1.35 -5.91
N LEU A 190 -2.80 -0.83 -6.61
CA LEU A 190 -3.39 0.49 -6.35
C LEU A 190 -3.95 0.60 -4.93
N THR A 191 -4.68 -0.41 -4.50
CA THR A 191 -5.37 -0.38 -3.21
C THR A 191 -4.39 -0.55 -2.04
N PHE A 192 -3.54 -1.57 -2.08
CA PHE A 192 -2.79 -1.98 -0.90
C PHE A 192 -1.40 -1.35 -0.79
N THR A 193 -0.71 -1.04 -1.91
CA THR A 193 0.67 -0.52 -1.83
C THR A 193 0.78 0.79 -1.04
N PRO A 194 -0.04 1.83 -1.29
CA PRO A 194 0.05 3.08 -0.53
C PRO A 194 -0.32 2.91 0.95
N ILE A 195 -1.29 2.04 1.24
CA ILE A 195 -1.70 1.73 2.62
C ILE A 195 -0.54 1.05 3.37
N LEU A 196 0.09 0.07 2.74
CA LEU A 196 1.24 -0.64 3.31
C LEU A 196 2.45 0.28 3.51
N ILE A 197 2.67 1.25 2.61
CA ILE A 197 3.72 2.27 2.79
C ILE A 197 3.46 3.08 4.05
N LEU A 198 2.24 3.58 4.27
CA LEU A 198 1.88 4.33 5.49
C LEU A 198 2.13 3.48 6.75
N PHE A 199 1.77 2.20 6.70
CA PHE A 199 1.99 1.28 7.81
C PHE A 199 3.49 1.04 8.06
N LEU A 200 4.28 0.72 7.03
CA LEU A 200 5.71 0.46 7.13
C LEU A 200 6.52 1.70 7.55
N GLN A 201 6.04 2.91 7.24
CA GLN A 201 6.63 4.17 7.69
C GLN A 201 6.27 4.53 9.14
N GLY A 202 5.44 3.71 9.80
CA GLY A 202 5.01 3.94 11.18
C GLY A 202 4.07 5.13 11.36
N GLU A 203 3.41 5.59 10.26
CA GLU A 203 2.51 6.74 10.31
C GLU A 203 1.32 6.50 11.25
N LEU A 204 0.85 5.25 11.37
CA LEU A 204 -0.19 4.87 12.33
C LEU A 204 0.24 5.16 13.78
N GLY A 205 1.44 4.73 14.16
CA GLY A 205 1.95 4.97 15.51
C GLY A 205 2.21 6.45 15.80
N LYS A 206 2.64 7.22 14.79
CA LYS A 206 2.77 8.68 14.89
C LYS A 206 1.40 9.32 15.09
N TRP A 207 0.43 8.93 14.28
CA TRP A 207 -0.93 9.46 14.37
C TRP A 207 -1.53 9.24 15.77
N PHE A 208 -1.40 8.04 16.34
CA PHE A 208 -1.88 7.76 17.70
C PHE A 208 -1.19 8.59 18.79
N ARG A 209 0.12 8.85 18.66
CA ARG A 209 0.87 9.65 19.63
C ARG A 209 0.53 11.14 19.55
N ASP A 210 0.33 11.63 18.33
CA ASP A 210 0.16 13.06 18.05
C ASP A 210 -1.32 13.51 18.16
N SER A 211 -2.26 12.55 18.13
CA SER A 211 -3.70 12.82 18.22
C SER A 211 -4.17 12.81 19.67
N GLY A 212 -4.89 13.86 20.07
CA GLY A 212 -5.54 13.92 21.39
C GLY A 212 -6.73 12.94 21.49
N PRO A 213 -7.19 12.63 22.73
CA PRO A 213 -8.22 11.63 22.97
C PRO A 213 -9.56 11.95 22.27
N ARG A 214 -9.90 13.22 22.09
CA ARG A 214 -11.11 13.62 21.34
C ARG A 214 -11.04 13.23 19.87
N VAL A 215 -9.88 13.41 19.23
CA VAL A 215 -9.65 13.04 17.82
C VAL A 215 -9.66 11.51 17.65
N GLN A 216 -9.08 10.79 18.63
CA GLN A 216 -9.11 9.33 18.64
C GLN A 216 -10.54 8.79 18.80
N LEU A 217 -11.34 9.38 19.70
CA LEU A 217 -12.75 9.01 19.88
C LEU A 217 -13.58 9.30 18.61
N GLU A 218 -13.37 10.47 17.99
CA GLU A 218 -13.99 10.81 16.70
C GLU A 218 -13.63 9.80 15.62
N ALA A 219 -12.35 9.39 15.54
CA ALA A 219 -11.89 8.41 14.58
C ALA A 219 -12.58 7.04 14.79
N VAL A 220 -12.64 6.56 16.03
CA VAL A 220 -13.33 5.33 16.38
C VAL A 220 -14.82 5.41 16.00
N ALA A 221 -15.50 6.51 16.33
CA ALA A 221 -16.92 6.69 16.02
C ALA A 221 -17.18 6.71 14.50
N LEU A 222 -16.37 7.44 13.72
CA LEU A 222 -16.49 7.52 12.27
C LEU A 222 -16.19 6.18 11.59
N LEU A 223 -15.14 5.47 12.02
CA LEU A 223 -14.81 4.16 11.48
C LEU A 223 -15.84 3.09 11.86
N ALA A 224 -16.38 3.14 13.08
CA ALA A 224 -17.48 2.26 13.50
C ALA A 224 -18.77 2.51 12.70
N LEU A 225 -19.13 3.79 12.48
CA LEU A 225 -20.25 4.15 11.61
C LEU A 225 -20.03 3.64 10.18
N PHE A 226 -18.82 3.82 9.64
CA PHE A 226 -18.47 3.34 8.31
C PHE A 226 -18.54 1.81 8.21
N ALA A 227 -18.04 1.10 9.22
CA ALA A 227 -18.14 -0.36 9.30
C ALA A 227 -19.60 -0.82 9.34
N ALA A 228 -20.44 -0.18 10.16
CA ALA A 228 -21.87 -0.48 10.26
C ALA A 228 -22.59 -0.27 8.93
N VAL A 229 -22.33 0.84 8.24
CA VAL A 229 -22.87 1.12 6.89
C VAL A 229 -22.40 0.06 5.89
N THR A 230 -21.11 -0.30 5.92
CA THR A 230 -20.54 -1.31 5.04
C THR A 230 -21.17 -2.68 5.28
N VAL A 231 -21.30 -3.10 6.54
CA VAL A 231 -22.00 -4.35 6.92
C VAL A 231 -23.45 -4.33 6.42
N HIS A 232 -24.17 -3.23 6.67
CA HIS A 232 -25.55 -3.11 6.22
C HIS A 232 -25.68 -3.29 4.69
N VAL A 233 -24.85 -2.57 3.92
CA VAL A 233 -24.90 -2.62 2.45
C VAL A 233 -24.46 -3.97 1.90
N PHE A 234 -23.40 -4.56 2.43
CA PHE A 234 -22.82 -5.78 1.86
C PHE A 234 -23.36 -7.08 2.45
N CYS A 235 -23.94 -7.06 3.65
CA CYS A 235 -24.46 -8.29 4.27
C CYS A 235 -25.99 -8.37 4.28
N PHE A 236 -26.68 -7.21 4.32
CA PHE A 236 -28.14 -7.19 4.51
C PHE A 236 -28.92 -6.59 3.33
N SER A 237 -28.28 -5.74 2.50
CA SER A 237 -28.98 -5.11 1.39
C SER A 237 -28.88 -5.94 0.11
N HIS A 238 -30.03 -6.10 -0.57
CA HIS A 238 -30.13 -6.67 -1.91
C HIS A 238 -30.26 -5.58 -3.00
N SER A 239 -30.26 -4.31 -2.60
CA SER A 239 -30.34 -3.17 -3.52
C SER A 239 -28.95 -2.69 -3.97
N PRO A 240 -28.81 -2.07 -5.16
CA PRO A 240 -27.52 -1.62 -5.69
C PRO A 240 -27.00 -0.36 -4.99
N LEU A 241 -26.86 -0.40 -3.65
CA LEU A 241 -26.50 0.73 -2.80
C LEU A 241 -24.98 0.93 -2.63
N LEU A 242 -24.17 0.58 -3.62
CA LEU A 242 -22.71 0.68 -3.57
C LEU A 242 -22.21 2.12 -3.33
N PHE A 243 -23.00 3.14 -3.66
CA PHE A 243 -22.62 4.54 -3.41
C PHE A 243 -22.74 4.95 -1.93
N VAL A 244 -23.53 4.25 -1.13
CA VAL A 244 -23.80 4.63 0.28
C VAL A 244 -22.53 4.62 1.14
N PRO A 245 -21.65 3.60 1.10
CA PRO A 245 -20.39 3.63 1.85
C PRO A 245 -19.44 4.76 1.42
N LEU A 246 -19.57 5.29 0.20
CA LEU A 246 -18.70 6.38 -0.25
C LEU A 246 -18.94 7.68 0.53
N LEU A 247 -20.14 7.93 1.01
CA LEU A 247 -20.49 9.14 1.77
C LEU A 247 -19.68 9.26 3.07
N PRO A 248 -19.74 8.29 4.00
CA PRO A 248 -18.92 8.35 5.20
C PRO A 248 -17.42 8.18 4.90
N LEU A 249 -17.03 7.48 3.83
CA LEU A 249 -15.64 7.38 3.41
C LEU A 249 -15.04 8.75 3.04
N VAL A 250 -15.78 9.56 2.26
CA VAL A 250 -15.37 10.93 1.93
C VAL A 250 -15.28 11.78 3.20
N LEU A 251 -16.26 11.70 4.09
CA LEU A 251 -16.22 12.41 5.37
C LEU A 251 -14.98 12.02 6.21
N ILE A 252 -14.68 10.75 6.32
CA ILE A 252 -13.48 10.23 7.00
C ILE A 252 -12.21 10.82 6.37
N SER A 253 -12.14 10.89 5.04
CA SER A 253 -10.99 11.44 4.32
C SER A 253 -10.74 12.92 4.64
N PHE A 254 -11.83 13.70 4.79
CA PHE A 254 -11.75 15.11 5.20
C PHE A 254 -11.37 15.29 6.68
N ARG A 255 -11.92 14.48 7.57
CA ARG A 255 -11.75 14.63 9.03
C ARG A 255 -10.43 14.02 9.51
N LEU A 256 -10.14 12.80 9.13
CA LEU A 256 -9.03 11.99 9.62
C LEU A 256 -7.84 11.93 8.64
N GLY A 257 -7.99 12.49 7.44
CA GLY A 257 -6.94 12.49 6.43
C GLY A 257 -6.59 11.09 5.89
N GLN A 258 -5.34 10.91 5.45
CA GLN A 258 -4.87 9.70 4.79
C GLN A 258 -4.97 8.45 5.67
N MET A 259 -4.70 8.57 6.98
CA MET A 259 -4.76 7.43 7.90
C MET A 259 -6.19 6.93 8.07
N GLY A 260 -7.16 7.86 8.23
CA GLY A 260 -8.57 7.51 8.31
C GLY A 260 -9.08 6.88 7.00
N ALA A 261 -8.74 7.46 5.86
CA ALA A 261 -9.08 6.90 4.55
C ALA A 261 -8.50 5.49 4.35
N ALA A 262 -7.23 5.28 4.71
CA ALA A 262 -6.59 3.97 4.63
C ALA A 262 -7.29 2.93 5.51
N ALA A 263 -7.60 3.28 6.76
CA ALA A 263 -8.33 2.40 7.68
C ALA A 263 -9.74 2.04 7.14
N ALA A 264 -10.47 3.02 6.62
CA ALA A 264 -11.79 2.79 6.02
C ALA A 264 -11.72 1.89 4.77
N ILE A 265 -10.72 2.06 3.90
CA ILE A 265 -10.51 1.17 2.75
C ILE A 265 -10.21 -0.27 3.19
N ILE A 266 -9.42 -0.48 4.25
CA ILE A 266 -9.18 -1.81 4.81
C ILE A 266 -10.49 -2.43 5.33
N ILE A 267 -11.30 -1.66 6.05
CA ILE A 267 -12.61 -2.10 6.53
C ILE A 267 -13.53 -2.48 5.37
N LEU A 268 -13.59 -1.63 4.34
CA LEU A 268 -14.37 -1.90 3.12
C LEU A 268 -13.90 -3.17 2.43
N ALA A 269 -12.60 -3.32 2.22
CA ALA A 269 -12.01 -4.47 1.55
C ALA A 269 -12.25 -5.77 2.34
N GLY A 270 -12.14 -5.72 3.67
CA GLY A 270 -12.37 -6.87 4.54
C GLY A 270 -13.84 -7.30 4.58
N ILE A 271 -14.73 -6.39 4.97
CA ILE A 271 -16.17 -6.71 5.12
C ILE A 271 -16.82 -6.99 3.76
N GLY A 272 -16.65 -6.06 2.80
CA GLY A 272 -17.26 -6.17 1.48
C GLY A 272 -16.70 -7.33 0.66
N GLY A 273 -15.37 -7.60 0.79
CA GLY A 273 -14.71 -8.73 0.15
C GLY A 273 -15.22 -10.07 0.68
N ALA A 274 -15.25 -10.24 2.01
CA ALA A 274 -15.78 -11.44 2.64
C ALA A 274 -17.24 -11.68 2.25
N ALA A 275 -18.10 -10.66 2.31
CA ALA A 275 -19.50 -10.75 1.92
C ALA A 275 -19.65 -11.14 0.44
N THR A 276 -18.90 -10.50 -0.46
CA THR A 276 -18.96 -10.78 -1.92
C THR A 276 -18.54 -12.21 -2.24
N ILE A 277 -17.45 -12.71 -1.65
CA ILE A 277 -16.96 -14.08 -1.84
C ILE A 277 -17.98 -15.08 -1.29
N SER A 278 -18.62 -14.76 -0.16
CA SER A 278 -19.67 -15.59 0.45
C SER A 278 -21.03 -15.52 -0.25
N GLY A 279 -21.14 -14.73 -1.33
CA GLY A 279 -22.38 -14.62 -2.11
C GLY A 279 -23.44 -13.70 -1.50
N PHE A 280 -23.04 -12.73 -0.68
CA PHE A 280 -23.91 -11.72 -0.11
C PHE A 280 -23.75 -10.35 -0.79
N GLY A 281 -24.75 -9.50 -0.61
CA GLY A 281 -24.71 -8.08 -0.93
C GLY A 281 -25.06 -7.74 -2.39
N PRO A 282 -24.92 -6.46 -2.75
CA PRO A 282 -25.44 -5.90 -4.00
C PRO A 282 -24.77 -6.46 -5.26
N LEU A 283 -23.56 -6.98 -5.16
CA LEU A 283 -22.85 -7.56 -6.30
C LEU A 283 -23.39 -8.92 -6.73
N THR A 284 -24.21 -9.56 -5.90
CA THR A 284 -24.92 -10.81 -6.28
C THR A 284 -25.92 -10.61 -7.42
N MET A 285 -26.36 -9.36 -7.64
CA MET A 285 -27.21 -8.99 -8.78
C MET A 285 -26.48 -9.01 -10.12
N LEU A 286 -25.13 -8.95 -10.12
CA LEU A 286 -24.36 -9.04 -11.34
C LEU A 286 -24.37 -10.49 -11.86
N PRO A 287 -24.67 -10.70 -13.16
CA PRO A 287 -24.55 -12.00 -13.77
C PRO A 287 -23.08 -12.45 -13.81
N GLY A 288 -22.84 -13.74 -13.65
CA GLY A 288 -21.52 -14.32 -13.73
C GLY A 288 -21.06 -15.08 -12.47
N SER A 289 -19.83 -15.55 -12.50
CA SER A 289 -19.21 -16.32 -11.43
C SER A 289 -18.87 -15.42 -10.21
N THR A 290 -18.62 -16.06 -9.06
CA THR A 290 -18.10 -15.35 -7.87
C THR A 290 -16.85 -14.56 -8.20
N GLY A 291 -16.02 -15.06 -9.12
CA GLY A 291 -14.82 -14.37 -9.57
C GLY A 291 -15.11 -13.03 -10.24
N VAL A 292 -16.06 -12.99 -11.17
CA VAL A 292 -16.48 -11.74 -11.83
C VAL A 292 -16.98 -10.72 -10.79
N ARG A 293 -17.81 -11.17 -9.84
CA ARG A 293 -18.31 -10.31 -8.75
C ARG A 293 -17.18 -9.78 -7.86
N THR A 294 -16.21 -10.63 -7.51
CA THR A 294 -15.03 -10.25 -6.73
C THR A 294 -14.18 -9.22 -7.50
N GLN A 295 -14.04 -9.36 -8.82
CA GLN A 295 -13.31 -8.41 -9.65
C GLN A 295 -14.00 -7.04 -9.70
N PHE A 296 -15.34 -7.02 -9.83
CA PHE A 296 -16.12 -5.79 -9.72
C PHE A 296 -15.99 -5.13 -8.35
N PHE A 297 -15.99 -5.94 -7.29
CA PHE A 297 -15.75 -5.44 -5.94
C PHE A 297 -14.37 -4.78 -5.80
N GLN A 298 -13.32 -5.41 -6.33
CA GLN A 298 -11.98 -4.84 -6.33
C GLN A 298 -11.92 -3.52 -7.10
N PHE A 299 -12.58 -3.45 -8.25
CA PHE A 299 -12.69 -2.21 -9.01
C PHE A 299 -13.37 -1.11 -8.18
N TYR A 300 -14.45 -1.44 -7.48
CA TYR A 300 -15.12 -0.51 -6.57
C TYR A 300 -14.21 -0.05 -5.42
N VAL A 301 -13.44 -0.94 -4.80
CA VAL A 301 -12.47 -0.59 -3.74
C VAL A 301 -11.35 0.31 -4.30
N ALA A 302 -10.79 -0.02 -5.46
CA ALA A 302 -9.75 0.78 -6.11
C ALA A 302 -10.26 2.17 -6.50
N LEU A 303 -11.49 2.28 -7.01
CA LEU A 303 -12.13 3.55 -7.31
C LEU A 303 -12.36 4.37 -6.04
N SER A 304 -12.82 3.73 -4.96
CA SER A 304 -12.99 4.34 -3.65
C SER A 304 -11.67 4.90 -3.11
N PHE A 305 -10.58 4.15 -3.28
CA PHE A 305 -9.23 4.58 -2.95
C PHE A 305 -8.80 5.80 -3.78
N LEU A 306 -8.96 5.73 -5.10
CA LEU A 306 -8.59 6.83 -6.01
C LEU A 306 -9.40 8.10 -5.78
N LEU A 307 -10.65 7.98 -5.32
CA LEU A 307 -11.48 9.12 -4.96
C LEU A 307 -10.99 9.80 -3.67
N CYS A 308 -10.62 9.03 -2.66
CA CYS A 308 -10.40 9.52 -1.30
C CYS A 308 -8.93 9.88 -1.01
N MET A 309 -7.97 9.09 -1.49
CA MET A 309 -6.56 9.30 -1.17
C MET A 309 -5.96 10.58 -1.75
N PRO A 310 -6.23 11.00 -3.00
CA PRO A 310 -5.75 12.28 -3.51
C PRO A 310 -6.30 13.48 -2.73
N VAL A 311 -7.58 13.41 -2.34
CA VAL A 311 -8.23 14.45 -1.51
C VAL A 311 -7.55 14.55 -0.15
N ALA A 312 -7.38 13.42 0.53
CA ALA A 312 -6.70 13.36 1.83
C ALA A 312 -5.24 13.84 1.73
N ALA A 313 -4.52 13.50 0.65
CA ALA A 313 -3.15 13.95 0.40
C ALA A 313 -3.07 15.48 0.21
N ALA A 314 -3.97 16.05 -0.59
CA ALA A 314 -4.05 17.49 -0.85
C ALA A 314 -4.35 18.28 0.44
N LEU A 315 -5.26 17.78 1.27
CA LEU A 315 -5.59 18.39 2.57
C LEU A 315 -4.42 18.36 3.54
N ASN A 316 -3.69 17.26 3.61
CA ASN A 316 -2.49 17.15 4.46
C ASN A 316 -1.39 18.10 4.00
N GLY A 317 -1.20 18.25 2.69
CA GLY A 317 -0.26 19.22 2.13
C GLY A 317 -0.59 20.66 2.54
N ARG A 318 -1.85 21.06 2.45
CA ARG A 318 -2.32 22.40 2.89
C ARG A 318 -2.11 22.62 4.39
N ARG A 319 -2.49 21.65 5.24
CA ARG A 319 -2.31 21.77 6.70
C ARG A 319 -0.84 21.96 7.10
N ARG A 320 0.09 21.28 6.43
CA ARG A 320 1.54 21.47 6.67
C ARG A 320 2.03 22.88 6.29
N LEU A 321 1.53 23.46 5.21
CA LEU A 321 1.86 24.82 4.79
C LEU A 321 1.33 25.87 5.78
N PHE A 322 0.10 25.75 6.26
CA PHE A 322 -0.49 26.66 7.23
C PHE A 322 0.09 26.50 8.65
N GLY A 323 0.64 25.35 9.02
CA GLY A 323 1.31 25.14 10.30
C GLY A 323 2.75 25.65 10.35
N MET A 324 3.32 26.08 9.22
CA MET A 324 4.65 26.71 9.10
C MET A 324 4.59 28.24 9.03
N LEU A 325 3.42 28.83 8.92
CA LEU A 325 3.13 30.28 9.02
C LEU A 325 2.67 30.65 10.42
#